data_e236d4e8707b4524a0f258911135df25
#
_entry.id   e236d4e8707b4524a0f258911135df25
#
_cell.length_a   1.000
_cell.length_b   1.000
_cell.length_c   1.000
_cell.angle_alpha   90.00
_cell.angle_beta   90.00
_cell.angle_gamma   90.00
#
_symmetry.space_group_name_H-M   'P 1'
#
loop_
_entity.id
_entity.type
_entity.pdbx_description
1 polymer ?
#
loop_
_entity_poly.entity_id
_entity_poly.type
_entity_poly.pdbx_seq_one_letter_code
_entity_poly.pdbx_strand_id
1 'polypeptide(L)'
;ATAAGKTEAAFLPILSTLATAADESISTERDPWTAHDPWAEPDTKAAVGVQVLYLSPLKALINDQYNRLDQLCEQVDIAVHRWHGDVANSAKQKLLRDPSGVLLITPESLEATFVNRGTQVPGLFAGLKFVVIDELHSFLATPRGAQLQSLMNRVELAIRHRPARIGLSATLGDMSAAAAFLRPSDPGSVVVVSSTSDGRALQLQLRGYLATPPAMSPSDVRAADQTGNEPTVEETTPGDRMAIAEHLYRHLRGRDNLVFANRRSDVETYADLLARRSDSERVPNEFWPHHGSLSKDMRETVEAQLKDRTRPATAVCTSTLEMGIDIGTVASVAQIGPPPSVASLRQRLGRSGRRDDSAVL
;
A
#
# COMPACT_ATOMS: atom_id res chain seq x y z
N ALA A 1 4.34 1.07 13.44
CA ALA A 1 3.12 0.27 13.63
C ALA A 1 2.41 -0.14 12.33
N THR A 2 3.13 -0.28 11.22
CA THR A 2 2.53 -0.68 9.93
C THR A 2 2.09 -2.15 9.89
N ALA A 3 2.54 -2.99 10.82
CA ALA A 3 2.14 -4.40 10.94
C ALA A 3 1.39 -4.70 12.25
N ALA A 4 0.74 -3.73 12.84
CA ALA A 4 0.15 -3.84 14.17
C ALA A 4 -1.30 -4.35 14.15
N GLY A 5 -1.65 -5.29 13.27
CA GLY A 5 -2.98 -5.89 13.28
C GLY A 5 -4.13 -4.93 12.95
N LYS A 6 -3.87 -3.78 12.28
CA LYS A 6 -4.92 -2.80 11.96
C LYS A 6 -6.02 -3.37 11.07
N THR A 7 -5.64 -4.18 10.10
CA THR A 7 -6.59 -4.83 9.20
C THR A 7 -7.46 -5.80 9.97
N GLU A 8 -6.87 -6.62 10.83
CA GLU A 8 -7.61 -7.53 11.71
C GLU A 8 -8.51 -6.78 12.70
N ALA A 9 -7.99 -5.71 13.30
CA ALA A 9 -8.77 -4.89 14.22
C ALA A 9 -10.02 -4.27 13.55
N ALA A 10 -9.97 -3.98 12.25
CA ALA A 10 -11.12 -3.53 11.49
C ALA A 10 -12.02 -4.71 11.07
N PHE A 11 -11.40 -5.79 10.54
CA PHE A 11 -12.17 -6.88 9.94
C PHE A 11 -12.80 -7.82 10.95
N LEU A 12 -12.21 -8.08 12.11
CA LEU A 12 -12.82 -8.96 13.11
C LEU A 12 -14.22 -8.48 13.55
N PRO A 13 -14.46 -7.20 13.90
CA PRO A 13 -15.81 -6.71 14.19
C PRO A 13 -16.75 -6.74 12.97
N ILE A 14 -16.21 -6.42 11.77
CA ILE A 14 -16.98 -6.47 10.51
C ILE A 14 -17.49 -7.89 10.28
N LEU A 15 -16.59 -8.88 10.31
CA LEU A 15 -16.93 -10.29 10.06
C LEU A 15 -17.89 -10.83 11.12
N SER A 16 -17.70 -10.47 12.39
CA SER A 16 -18.65 -10.79 13.46
C SER A 16 -20.06 -10.26 13.16
N THR A 17 -20.16 -8.99 12.74
CA THR A 17 -21.45 -8.38 12.37
C THR A 17 -22.08 -9.05 11.14
N LEU A 18 -21.29 -9.44 10.17
CA LEU A 18 -21.78 -10.12 8.95
C LEU A 18 -22.23 -11.53 9.23
N ALA A 19 -21.49 -12.29 10.07
CA ALA A 19 -21.84 -13.65 10.46
C ALA A 19 -23.13 -13.68 11.30
N THR A 20 -23.28 -12.81 12.30
CA THR A 20 -24.49 -12.72 13.12
C THR A 20 -25.72 -12.38 12.27
N ALA A 21 -25.59 -11.47 11.31
CA ALA A 21 -26.70 -11.14 10.41
C ALA A 21 -27.08 -12.29 9.46
N ALA A 22 -26.15 -13.18 9.13
CA ALA A 22 -26.43 -14.39 8.37
C ALA A 22 -27.23 -15.41 9.21
N ASP A 23 -26.83 -15.62 10.48
CA ASP A 23 -27.51 -16.53 11.39
C ASP A 23 -28.95 -16.08 11.71
N GLU A 24 -29.17 -14.77 11.90
CA GLU A 24 -30.50 -14.21 12.09
C GLU A 24 -31.42 -14.41 10.87
N SER A 25 -30.86 -14.37 9.65
CA SER A 25 -31.61 -14.62 8.42
C SER A 25 -31.99 -16.10 8.23
N ILE A 26 -31.25 -17.03 8.83
CA ILE A 26 -31.51 -18.48 8.81
C ILE A 26 -32.51 -18.88 9.90
N SER A 27 -32.49 -18.20 11.06
CA SER A 27 -33.32 -18.53 12.22
C SER A 27 -34.78 -18.06 12.10
N THR A 28 -35.12 -17.21 11.15
CA THR A 28 -36.50 -16.88 10.78
C THR A 28 -37.07 -17.96 9.85
N GLU A 29 -37.16 -19.21 10.33
CA GLU A 29 -38.17 -20.16 9.80
C GLU A 29 -39.56 -19.52 10.03
N ARG A 30 -40.18 -19.12 8.93
CA ARG A 30 -41.50 -18.49 8.96
C ARG A 30 -42.48 -19.44 9.56
N ASP A 31 -43.13 -19.02 10.63
CA ASP A 31 -44.38 -19.62 11.06
C ASP A 31 -45.37 -19.60 9.88
N PRO A 32 -45.80 -20.75 9.39
CA PRO A 32 -46.68 -20.83 8.22
C PRO A 32 -47.99 -20.05 8.37
N TRP A 33 -48.34 -19.63 9.58
CA TRP A 33 -49.59 -18.96 9.91
C TRP A 33 -49.51 -17.41 9.86
N THR A 34 -48.30 -16.81 9.77
CA THR A 34 -48.12 -15.36 9.65
C THR A 34 -48.02 -14.87 8.20
N ALA A 35 -48.19 -15.74 7.22
CA ALA A 35 -47.96 -15.46 5.78
C ALA A 35 -49.04 -14.58 5.09
N HIS A 36 -50.05 -14.06 5.81
CA HIS A 36 -51.13 -13.25 5.23
C HIS A 36 -51.47 -12.00 6.00
N ASP A 37 -50.45 -11.18 6.34
CA ASP A 37 -50.67 -9.80 6.69
C ASP A 37 -50.53 -8.92 5.43
N PRO A 38 -51.63 -8.39 4.86
CA PRO A 38 -51.57 -7.52 3.65
C PRO A 38 -50.90 -6.17 3.92
N TRP A 39 -50.57 -5.85 5.19
CA TRP A 39 -49.96 -4.61 5.66
C TRP A 39 -48.54 -4.81 6.20
N ALA A 40 -48.02 -6.04 6.16
CA ALA A 40 -46.62 -6.29 6.47
C ALA A 40 -45.74 -5.51 5.45
N GLU A 41 -44.81 -4.73 5.96
CA GLU A 41 -43.83 -4.11 5.09
C GLU A 41 -43.15 -5.19 4.23
N PRO A 42 -42.88 -4.92 2.93
CA PRO A 42 -42.28 -5.91 2.05
C PRO A 42 -41.00 -6.39 2.67
N ASP A 43 -40.91 -7.73 2.86
CA ASP A 43 -39.69 -8.41 3.29
C ASP A 43 -38.47 -7.74 2.64
N THR A 44 -37.67 -7.07 3.41
CA THR A 44 -36.32 -6.69 3.03
C THR A 44 -35.51 -7.97 2.94
N LYS A 45 -35.64 -8.71 1.83
CA LYS A 45 -34.63 -9.70 1.43
C LYS A 45 -33.29 -9.04 1.63
N ALA A 46 -32.44 -9.64 2.46
CA ALA A 46 -31.10 -9.11 2.68
C ALA A 46 -30.52 -8.74 1.32
N ALA A 47 -30.28 -7.44 1.08
CA ALA A 47 -29.96 -6.96 -0.24
C ALA A 47 -28.69 -7.67 -0.69
N VAL A 48 -28.82 -8.50 -1.73
CA VAL A 48 -27.69 -9.24 -2.31
C VAL A 48 -26.74 -8.22 -2.94
N GLY A 49 -25.48 -8.26 -2.54
CA GLY A 49 -24.47 -7.31 -3.03
C GLY A 49 -23.17 -7.44 -2.27
N VAL A 50 -22.17 -6.70 -2.72
CA VAL A 50 -20.93 -6.51 -1.96
C VAL A 50 -21.25 -5.89 -0.61
N GLN A 51 -20.80 -6.52 0.46
CA GLN A 51 -21.08 -6.09 1.84
C GLN A 51 -20.00 -5.18 2.42
N VAL A 52 -18.75 -5.36 1.98
CA VAL A 52 -17.60 -4.55 2.40
C VAL A 52 -16.85 -4.05 1.18
N LEU A 53 -16.70 -2.73 1.07
CA LEU A 53 -15.84 -2.09 0.07
C LEU A 53 -14.52 -1.68 0.73
N TYR A 54 -13.42 -2.35 0.33
CA TYR A 54 -12.07 -2.04 0.79
C TYR A 54 -11.32 -1.23 -0.24
N LEU A 55 -11.01 0.01 0.09
CA LEU A 55 -10.32 0.98 -0.78
C LEU A 55 -8.86 1.08 -0.39
N SER A 56 -7.98 0.77 -1.34
CA SER A 56 -6.53 0.85 -1.13
C SER A 56 -5.88 1.75 -2.18
N PRO A 57 -4.83 2.52 -1.80
CA PRO A 57 -4.17 3.43 -2.72
C PRO A 57 -3.38 2.73 -3.84
N LEU A 58 -3.00 1.48 -3.66
CA LEU A 58 -2.11 0.77 -4.58
C LEU A 58 -2.58 -0.65 -4.88
N LYS A 59 -2.42 -1.09 -6.14
CA LYS A 59 -2.70 -2.47 -6.58
C LYS A 59 -1.89 -3.52 -5.81
N ALA A 60 -0.63 -3.21 -5.50
CA ALA A 60 0.25 -4.10 -4.74
C ALA A 60 -0.31 -4.38 -3.35
N LEU A 61 -0.84 -3.35 -2.67
CA LEU A 61 -1.50 -3.49 -1.37
C LEU A 61 -2.76 -4.34 -1.45
N ILE A 62 -3.56 -4.20 -2.53
CA ILE A 62 -4.74 -5.03 -2.78
C ILE A 62 -4.33 -6.50 -2.88
N ASN A 63 -3.27 -6.81 -3.63
CA ASN A 63 -2.81 -8.19 -3.79
C ASN A 63 -2.29 -8.79 -2.47
N ASP A 64 -1.56 -8.01 -1.68
CA ASP A 64 -1.05 -8.43 -0.37
C ASP A 64 -2.20 -8.67 0.63
N GLN A 65 -3.13 -7.72 0.73
CA GLN A 65 -4.28 -7.83 1.63
C GLN A 65 -5.29 -8.89 1.17
N TYR A 66 -5.39 -9.16 -0.13
CA TYR A 66 -6.29 -10.18 -0.66
C TYR A 66 -6.02 -11.55 -0.05
N ASN A 67 -4.78 -12.04 -0.11
CA ASN A 67 -4.44 -13.36 0.41
C ASN A 67 -4.71 -13.47 1.93
N ARG A 68 -4.46 -12.39 2.66
CA ARG A 68 -4.66 -12.32 4.10
C ARG A 68 -6.15 -12.29 4.47
N LEU A 69 -6.94 -11.48 3.76
CA LEU A 69 -8.38 -11.38 4.01
C LEU A 69 -9.11 -12.63 3.51
N ASP A 70 -8.67 -13.24 2.42
CA ASP A 70 -9.23 -14.48 1.91
C ASP A 70 -9.16 -15.59 2.95
N GLN A 71 -7.98 -15.80 3.56
CA GLN A 71 -7.81 -16.75 4.66
C GLN A 71 -8.65 -16.43 5.91
N LEU A 72 -8.82 -15.15 6.23
CA LEU A 72 -9.61 -14.73 7.38
C LEU A 72 -11.11 -14.90 7.11
N CYS A 73 -11.57 -14.54 5.92
CA CYS A 73 -12.97 -14.58 5.52
C CYS A 73 -13.46 -16.00 5.20
N GLU A 74 -12.56 -16.90 4.76
CA GLU A 74 -12.86 -18.32 4.54
C GLU A 74 -13.44 -19.01 5.78
N GLN A 75 -12.98 -18.61 6.97
CA GLN A 75 -13.46 -19.17 8.24
C GLN A 75 -14.95 -18.89 8.53
N VAL A 76 -15.52 -17.90 7.87
CA VAL A 76 -16.92 -17.45 8.04
C VAL A 76 -17.70 -17.47 6.72
N ASP A 77 -17.21 -18.20 5.72
CA ASP A 77 -17.81 -18.38 4.38
C ASP A 77 -18.14 -17.05 3.66
N ILE A 78 -17.27 -16.04 3.82
CA ILE A 78 -17.39 -14.75 3.14
C ILE A 78 -16.39 -14.66 1.99
N ALA A 79 -16.90 -14.52 0.76
CA ALA A 79 -16.07 -14.40 -0.43
C ALA A 79 -15.27 -13.10 -0.47
N VAL A 80 -14.03 -13.15 -0.94
CA VAL A 80 -13.17 -11.98 -1.11
C VAL A 80 -12.85 -11.80 -2.60
N HIS A 81 -13.00 -10.58 -3.09
CA HIS A 81 -12.80 -10.23 -4.50
C HIS A 81 -11.82 -9.08 -4.62
N ARG A 82 -11.00 -9.09 -5.67
CA ARG A 82 -10.11 -7.99 -6.01
C ARG A 82 -10.45 -7.41 -7.37
N TRP A 83 -10.35 -6.08 -7.49
CA TRP A 83 -10.68 -5.37 -8.71
C TRP A 83 -9.66 -4.26 -9.00
N HIS A 84 -8.75 -4.52 -9.91
CA HIS A 84 -7.82 -3.55 -10.48
C HIS A 84 -7.46 -3.94 -11.92
N GLY A 85 -6.65 -3.13 -12.60
CA GLY A 85 -6.35 -3.30 -14.03
C GLY A 85 -5.82 -4.70 -14.39
N ASP A 86 -5.04 -5.31 -13.51
CA ASP A 86 -4.35 -6.59 -13.77
C ASP A 86 -5.21 -7.83 -13.43
N VAL A 87 -6.43 -7.64 -12.92
CA VAL A 87 -7.36 -8.74 -12.61
C VAL A 87 -8.11 -9.16 -13.88
N ALA A 88 -8.19 -10.47 -14.12
CA ALA A 88 -8.85 -11.05 -15.27
C ALA A 88 -10.32 -10.59 -15.39
N ASN A 89 -10.76 -10.32 -16.61
CA ASN A 89 -12.14 -9.90 -16.86
C ASN A 89 -13.18 -10.96 -16.46
N SER A 90 -12.85 -12.24 -16.55
CA SER A 90 -13.72 -13.35 -16.12
C SER A 90 -14.08 -13.26 -14.63
N ALA A 91 -13.09 -12.95 -13.76
CA ALA A 91 -13.34 -12.77 -12.34
C ALA A 91 -14.25 -11.54 -12.05
N LYS A 92 -14.01 -10.43 -12.76
CA LYS A 92 -14.87 -9.24 -12.67
C LYS A 92 -16.31 -9.51 -13.12
N GLN A 93 -16.49 -10.28 -14.20
CA GLN A 93 -17.80 -10.68 -14.69
C GLN A 93 -18.54 -11.62 -13.74
N LYS A 94 -17.81 -12.54 -13.07
CA LYS A 94 -18.38 -13.40 -12.04
C LYS A 94 -18.96 -12.58 -10.90
N LEU A 95 -18.18 -11.63 -10.36
CA LEU A 95 -18.64 -10.73 -9.29
C LEU A 95 -19.84 -9.87 -9.70
N LEU A 96 -19.91 -9.42 -10.97
CA LEU A 96 -21.06 -8.63 -11.44
C LEU A 96 -22.34 -9.45 -11.58
N ARG A 97 -22.24 -10.76 -11.83
CA ARG A 97 -23.40 -11.65 -11.90
C ARG A 97 -23.92 -12.06 -10.54
N ASP A 98 -23.01 -12.25 -9.60
CA ASP A 98 -23.31 -12.67 -8.24
C ASP A 98 -22.48 -11.84 -7.25
N PRO A 99 -22.89 -10.58 -6.99
CA PRO A 99 -22.16 -9.70 -6.12
C PRO A 99 -22.32 -10.11 -4.66
N SER A 100 -21.19 -10.31 -3.95
CA SER A 100 -21.18 -10.77 -2.56
C SER A 100 -19.89 -10.40 -1.85
N GLY A 101 -19.87 -10.50 -0.53
CA GLY A 101 -18.68 -10.49 0.32
C GLY A 101 -17.89 -9.18 0.33
N VAL A 102 -16.57 -9.29 0.27
CA VAL A 102 -15.61 -8.19 0.38
C VAL A 102 -15.01 -7.88 -0.99
N LEU A 103 -15.06 -6.62 -1.40
CA LEU A 103 -14.44 -6.15 -2.64
C LEU A 103 -13.26 -5.22 -2.34
N LEU A 104 -12.04 -5.63 -2.73
CA LEU A 104 -10.83 -4.82 -2.68
C LEU A 104 -10.64 -4.10 -4.01
N ILE A 105 -10.58 -2.77 -3.98
CA ILE A 105 -10.52 -1.95 -5.20
C ILE A 105 -9.68 -0.68 -5.00
N THR A 106 -9.07 -0.15 -6.08
CA THR A 106 -8.46 1.18 -6.04
C THR A 106 -9.48 2.27 -6.39
N PRO A 107 -9.29 3.53 -5.94
CA PRO A 107 -10.17 4.64 -6.31
C PRO A 107 -10.35 4.78 -7.83
N GLU A 108 -9.29 4.63 -8.61
CA GLU A 108 -9.32 4.72 -10.07
C GLU A 108 -10.15 3.59 -10.70
N SER A 109 -10.09 2.40 -10.13
CA SER A 109 -10.88 1.26 -10.61
C SER A 109 -12.36 1.43 -10.25
N LEU A 110 -12.66 2.03 -9.09
CA LEU A 110 -14.01 2.38 -8.70
C LEU A 110 -14.59 3.47 -9.63
N GLU A 111 -13.81 4.51 -9.95
CA GLU A 111 -14.19 5.53 -10.93
C GLU A 111 -14.49 4.90 -12.30
N ALA A 112 -13.58 4.04 -12.78
CA ALA A 112 -13.78 3.32 -14.04
C ALA A 112 -15.05 2.45 -14.02
N THR A 113 -15.44 1.91 -12.86
CA THR A 113 -16.69 1.16 -12.70
C THR A 113 -17.90 2.09 -12.86
N PHE A 114 -17.88 3.26 -12.26
CA PHE A 114 -18.93 4.25 -12.45
C PHE A 114 -19.06 4.72 -13.91
N VAL A 115 -17.94 4.96 -14.58
CA VAL A 115 -17.92 5.42 -15.98
C VAL A 115 -18.41 4.34 -16.94
N ASN A 116 -17.90 3.12 -16.80
CA ASN A 116 -18.14 2.05 -17.77
C ASN A 116 -19.35 1.18 -17.43
N ARG A 117 -19.84 1.20 -16.18
CA ARG A 117 -20.85 0.28 -15.65
C ARG A 117 -21.81 0.96 -14.66
N GLY A 118 -22.08 2.25 -14.81
CA GLY A 118 -22.87 3.06 -13.87
C GLY A 118 -24.23 2.46 -13.53
N THR A 119 -24.91 1.82 -14.49
CA THR A 119 -26.20 1.15 -14.28
C THR A 119 -26.13 -0.11 -13.41
N GLN A 120 -24.95 -0.72 -13.30
CA GLN A 120 -24.74 -1.92 -12.47
C GLN A 120 -24.31 -1.57 -11.03
N VAL A 121 -23.85 -0.34 -10.78
CA VAL A 121 -23.33 0.10 -9.47
C VAL A 121 -24.35 -0.08 -8.34
N PRO A 122 -25.64 0.31 -8.51
CA PRO A 122 -26.63 0.10 -7.44
C PRO A 122 -26.79 -1.36 -7.05
N GLY A 123 -26.85 -2.28 -8.02
CA GLY A 123 -26.94 -3.72 -7.76
C GLY A 123 -25.66 -4.29 -7.15
N LEU A 124 -24.48 -3.86 -7.64
CA LEU A 124 -23.19 -4.32 -7.14
C LEU A 124 -23.01 -4.01 -5.64
N PHE A 125 -23.46 -2.82 -5.20
CA PHE A 125 -23.29 -2.34 -3.82
C PHE A 125 -24.59 -2.33 -3.00
N ALA A 126 -25.66 -3.01 -3.45
CA ALA A 126 -26.94 -3.00 -2.75
C ALA A 126 -26.84 -3.49 -1.28
N GLY A 127 -25.97 -4.47 -1.02
CA GLY A 127 -25.70 -5.03 0.31
C GLY A 127 -24.61 -4.32 1.11
N LEU A 128 -24.10 -3.16 0.67
CA LEU A 128 -22.91 -2.53 1.26
C LEU A 128 -23.18 -2.01 2.68
N LYS A 129 -22.52 -2.59 3.67
CA LYS A 129 -22.60 -2.19 5.08
C LYS A 129 -21.39 -1.38 5.54
N PHE A 130 -20.21 -1.68 5.00
CA PHE A 130 -18.95 -1.09 5.43
C PHE A 130 -18.10 -0.60 4.26
N VAL A 131 -17.45 0.55 4.44
CA VAL A 131 -16.39 1.07 3.56
C VAL A 131 -15.12 1.20 4.39
N VAL A 132 -14.10 0.43 4.05
CA VAL A 132 -12.78 0.47 4.70
C VAL A 132 -11.82 1.20 3.79
N ILE A 133 -11.16 2.26 4.29
CA ILE A 133 -10.17 3.04 3.56
C ILE A 133 -8.82 2.79 4.19
N ASP A 134 -7.99 2.05 3.47
CA ASP A 134 -6.63 1.74 3.92
C ASP A 134 -5.67 2.87 3.58
N GLU A 135 -4.62 3.00 4.40
CA GLU A 135 -3.61 4.06 4.30
C GLU A 135 -4.23 5.45 4.10
N LEU A 136 -5.25 5.76 4.92
CA LEU A 136 -6.05 6.98 4.85
C LEU A 136 -5.21 8.25 4.70
N HIS A 137 -4.04 8.32 5.36
CA HIS A 137 -3.12 9.46 5.28
C HIS A 137 -2.65 9.77 3.84
N SER A 138 -2.65 8.77 2.94
CA SER A 138 -2.25 8.95 1.53
C SER A 138 -3.28 9.74 0.71
N PHE A 139 -4.49 9.89 1.24
CA PHE A 139 -5.60 10.59 0.61
C PHE A 139 -5.82 12.00 1.20
N LEU A 140 -5.40 12.24 2.46
CA LEU A 140 -5.64 13.52 3.12
C LEU A 140 -4.97 14.69 2.36
N ALA A 141 -5.72 15.77 2.17
CA ALA A 141 -5.28 16.99 1.49
C ALA A 141 -4.71 16.78 0.08
N THR A 142 -5.14 15.75 -0.63
CA THR A 142 -4.71 15.46 -2.01
C THR A 142 -5.88 15.51 -3.00
N PRO A 143 -5.64 15.83 -4.30
CA PRO A 143 -6.67 15.73 -5.33
C PRO A 143 -7.30 14.34 -5.44
N ARG A 144 -6.50 13.30 -5.25
CA ARG A 144 -6.93 11.90 -5.23
C ARG A 144 -7.88 11.61 -4.05
N GLY A 145 -7.64 12.25 -2.91
CA GLY A 145 -8.52 12.17 -1.76
C GLY A 145 -9.87 12.87 -2.00
N ALA A 146 -9.87 14.03 -2.64
CA ALA A 146 -11.12 14.70 -3.04
C ALA A 146 -11.93 13.85 -4.03
N GLN A 147 -11.28 13.20 -4.99
CA GLN A 147 -11.90 12.22 -5.88
C GLN A 147 -12.51 11.05 -5.10
N LEU A 148 -11.78 10.48 -4.13
CA LEU A 148 -12.28 9.38 -3.30
C LEU A 148 -13.50 9.78 -2.48
N GLN A 149 -13.52 10.98 -1.89
CA GLN A 149 -14.71 11.51 -1.20
C GLN A 149 -15.92 11.60 -2.14
N SER A 150 -15.71 12.11 -3.36
CA SER A 150 -16.76 12.15 -4.39
C SER A 150 -17.29 10.77 -4.73
N LEU A 151 -16.38 9.78 -4.90
CA LEU A 151 -16.75 8.39 -5.19
C LEU A 151 -17.58 7.77 -4.06
N MET A 152 -17.17 7.96 -2.81
CA MET A 152 -17.93 7.46 -1.64
C MET A 152 -19.34 8.07 -1.59
N ASN A 153 -19.48 9.36 -1.86
CA ASN A 153 -20.79 10.02 -1.90
C ASN A 153 -21.64 9.49 -3.07
N ARG A 154 -21.05 9.25 -4.24
CA ARG A 154 -21.74 8.65 -5.39
C ARG A 154 -22.21 7.23 -5.10
N VAL A 155 -21.42 6.43 -4.37
CA VAL A 155 -21.85 5.10 -3.91
C VAL A 155 -23.06 5.24 -2.98
N GLU A 156 -23.00 6.10 -1.95
CA GLU A 156 -24.13 6.33 -1.03
C GLU A 156 -25.41 6.78 -1.75
N LEU A 157 -25.28 7.66 -2.75
CA LEU A 157 -26.40 8.08 -3.57
C LEU A 157 -26.99 6.92 -4.40
N ALA A 158 -26.12 6.07 -4.95
CA ALA A 158 -26.55 4.93 -5.77
C ALA A 158 -27.32 3.89 -4.97
N ILE A 159 -26.89 3.62 -3.73
CA ILE A 159 -27.50 2.62 -2.84
C ILE A 159 -28.55 3.19 -1.90
N ARG A 160 -28.70 4.53 -1.84
CA ARG A 160 -29.67 5.26 -1.00
C ARG A 160 -29.55 5.03 0.51
N HIS A 161 -28.39 4.59 1.00
CA HIS A 161 -28.09 4.50 2.43
C HIS A 161 -26.63 4.84 2.70
N ARG A 162 -26.23 5.00 3.96
CA ARG A 162 -24.91 5.40 4.39
C ARG A 162 -24.20 4.25 5.11
N PRO A 163 -23.28 3.52 4.42
CA PRO A 163 -22.48 2.48 5.06
C PRO A 163 -21.54 3.08 6.11
N ALA A 164 -21.17 2.29 7.11
CA ALA A 164 -20.16 2.71 8.07
C ALA A 164 -18.80 2.90 7.37
N ARG A 165 -18.13 4.02 7.63
CA ARG A 165 -16.80 4.32 7.04
C ARG A 165 -15.70 4.12 8.08
N ILE A 166 -14.69 3.34 7.77
CA ILE A 166 -13.57 2.99 8.63
C ILE A 166 -12.29 3.43 7.94
N GLY A 167 -11.50 4.27 8.59
CA GLY A 167 -10.20 4.71 8.10
C GLY A 167 -9.06 4.00 8.83
N LEU A 168 -8.16 3.35 8.10
CA LEU A 168 -6.96 2.74 8.64
C LEU A 168 -5.74 3.59 8.28
N SER A 169 -4.93 3.91 9.26
CA SER A 169 -3.69 4.67 9.02
C SER A 169 -2.60 4.31 10.03
N ALA A 170 -1.37 4.26 9.57
CA ALA A 170 -0.21 4.03 10.43
C ALA A 170 0.24 5.30 11.15
N THR A 171 0.06 6.45 10.49
CA THR A 171 0.62 7.73 10.91
C THR A 171 -0.34 8.85 10.54
N LEU A 172 -1.11 9.34 11.49
CA LEU A 172 -1.89 10.55 11.33
C LEU A 172 -1.32 11.61 12.30
N GLY A 173 -0.96 12.76 11.75
CA GLY A 173 -0.58 13.93 12.55
C GLY A 173 -1.81 14.68 13.05
N ASP A 174 -2.89 14.66 12.26
CA ASP A 174 -4.14 15.36 12.54
C ASP A 174 -5.32 14.39 12.42
N MET A 175 -5.86 14.00 13.57
CA MET A 175 -7.02 13.10 13.65
C MET A 175 -8.32 13.82 13.26
N SER A 176 -8.39 15.14 13.43
CA SER A 176 -9.56 15.93 13.06
C SER A 176 -9.73 15.98 11.53
N ALA A 177 -8.64 16.12 10.79
CA ALA A 177 -8.65 16.04 9.32
C ALA A 177 -9.09 14.66 8.82
N ALA A 178 -8.70 13.59 9.52
CA ALA A 178 -9.14 12.24 9.19
C ALA A 178 -10.65 12.04 9.44
N ALA A 179 -11.16 12.52 10.56
CA ALA A 179 -12.58 12.48 10.88
C ALA A 179 -13.41 13.27 9.86
N ALA A 180 -12.98 14.49 9.52
CA ALA A 180 -13.60 15.32 8.49
C ALA A 180 -13.53 14.68 7.09
N PHE A 181 -12.48 13.95 6.78
CA PHE A 181 -12.39 13.19 5.53
C PHE A 181 -13.42 12.05 5.48
N LEU A 182 -13.56 11.29 6.56
CA LEU A 182 -14.49 10.17 6.63
C LEU A 182 -15.96 10.64 6.64
N ARG A 183 -16.28 11.68 7.40
CA ARG A 183 -17.64 12.23 7.53
C ARG A 183 -17.60 13.76 7.51
N PRO A 184 -17.55 14.38 6.31
CA PRO A 184 -17.45 15.84 6.21
C PRO A 184 -18.63 16.58 6.82
N SER A 185 -19.84 16.01 6.76
CA SER A 185 -21.06 16.63 7.31
C SER A 185 -21.21 16.47 8.84
N ASP A 186 -20.50 15.50 9.44
CA ASP A 186 -20.56 15.22 10.88
C ASP A 186 -19.24 14.54 11.36
N PRO A 187 -18.14 15.28 11.40
CA PRO A 187 -16.84 14.74 11.87
C PRO A 187 -16.88 14.24 13.32
N GLY A 188 -17.78 14.80 14.14
CA GLY A 188 -17.91 14.44 15.54
C GLY A 188 -18.46 13.04 15.78
N SER A 189 -19.14 12.44 14.80
CA SER A 189 -19.61 11.06 14.88
C SER A 189 -18.51 10.01 14.67
N VAL A 190 -17.31 10.41 14.26
CA VAL A 190 -16.20 9.50 13.99
C VAL A 190 -15.46 9.17 15.30
N VAL A 191 -15.52 7.91 15.70
CA VAL A 191 -14.75 7.41 16.85
C VAL A 191 -13.31 7.19 16.45
N VAL A 192 -12.38 7.83 17.15
CA VAL A 192 -10.94 7.69 16.94
C VAL A 192 -10.38 6.66 17.91
N VAL A 193 -9.82 5.57 17.36
CA VAL A 193 -9.10 4.56 18.15
C VAL A 193 -7.61 4.72 17.87
N SER A 194 -6.85 5.15 18.86
CA SER A 194 -5.40 5.29 18.77
C SER A 194 -4.71 4.41 19.80
N SER A 195 -3.64 3.71 19.41
CA SER A 195 -2.74 3.08 20.35
C SER A 195 -1.51 3.98 20.52
N THR A 196 -1.27 4.44 21.73
CA THR A 196 -0.01 5.03 22.13
C THR A 196 0.96 3.90 22.45
N SER A 197 1.75 3.45 21.47
CA SER A 197 2.92 2.65 21.80
C SER A 197 3.99 3.60 22.35
N ASP A 198 4.58 3.26 23.50
CA ASP A 198 5.78 3.93 24.02
C ASP A 198 6.81 4.03 22.89
N GLY A 199 7.37 5.23 22.71
CA GLY A 199 8.20 5.57 21.57
C GLY A 199 9.36 4.59 21.47
N ARG A 200 9.43 3.86 20.37
CA ARG A 200 10.59 3.02 20.06
C ARG A 200 11.82 3.91 19.96
N ALA A 201 12.93 3.45 20.51
CA ALA A 201 14.20 4.13 20.37
C ALA A 201 14.54 4.27 18.87
N LEU A 202 14.79 5.51 18.44
CA LEU A 202 15.18 5.82 17.07
C LEU A 202 16.68 6.07 17.04
N GLN A 203 17.42 5.23 16.32
CA GLN A 203 18.82 5.48 16.00
C GLN A 203 18.88 6.19 14.64
N LEU A 204 19.17 7.47 14.65
CA LEU A 204 19.24 8.31 13.44
C LEU A 204 20.66 8.80 13.21
N GLN A 205 21.18 8.58 12.00
CA GLN A 205 22.41 9.20 11.54
C GLN A 205 22.14 10.11 10.34
N LEU A 206 22.47 11.38 10.43
CA LEU A 206 22.38 12.35 9.33
C LEU A 206 23.81 12.66 8.83
N ARG A 207 24.02 12.55 7.51
CA ARG A 207 25.28 12.91 6.84
C ARG A 207 25.04 13.84 5.69
N GLY A 208 25.93 14.83 5.53
CA GLY A 208 26.00 15.71 4.39
C GLY A 208 27.24 15.41 3.56
N TYR A 209 27.10 15.55 2.25
CA TYR A 209 28.18 15.41 1.28
C TYR A 209 28.28 16.68 0.47
N LEU A 210 29.51 17.17 0.22
CA LEU A 210 29.73 18.32 -0.63
C LEU A 210 29.55 17.90 -2.08
N ALA A 211 28.74 18.67 -2.82
CA ALA A 211 28.59 18.45 -4.26
C ALA A 211 29.93 18.67 -4.95
N THR A 212 30.41 17.65 -5.63
CA THR A 212 31.63 17.71 -6.44
C THR A 212 31.29 17.31 -7.87
N PRO A 213 31.79 18.07 -8.88
CA PRO A 213 31.54 17.70 -10.27
C PRO A 213 32.18 16.34 -10.58
N PRO A 214 31.71 15.65 -11.63
CA PRO A 214 32.38 14.46 -12.14
C PRO A 214 33.79 14.77 -12.60
N ALA A 215 34.68 13.77 -12.63
CA ALA A 215 36.07 13.93 -13.04
C ALA A 215 36.18 14.37 -14.52
N MET A 216 35.29 13.84 -15.38
CA MET A 216 35.16 14.27 -16.77
C MET A 216 33.98 15.21 -16.96
N SER A 217 34.20 16.32 -17.67
CA SER A 217 33.12 17.22 -18.07
C SER A 217 32.25 16.60 -19.18
N PRO A 218 31.00 17.07 -19.41
CA PRO A 218 30.18 16.59 -20.53
C PRO A 218 30.81 16.78 -21.92
N SER A 219 31.72 17.76 -22.07
CA SER A 219 32.46 17.97 -23.31
C SER A 219 33.57 16.93 -23.52
N ASP A 220 34.27 16.55 -22.44
CA ASP A 220 35.32 15.55 -22.48
C ASP A 220 34.75 14.14 -22.74
N VAL A 221 33.59 13.83 -22.15
CA VAL A 221 32.83 12.59 -22.43
C VAL A 221 32.49 12.48 -23.91
N ARG A 222 31.99 13.56 -24.54
CA ARG A 222 31.69 13.57 -25.98
C ARG A 222 32.93 13.43 -26.85
N ALA A 223 34.06 14.00 -26.44
CA ALA A 223 35.34 13.89 -27.15
C ALA A 223 35.89 12.46 -27.02
N ALA A 224 35.80 11.84 -25.85
CA ALA A 224 36.23 10.47 -25.62
C ALA A 224 35.38 9.47 -26.44
N ASP A 225 34.09 9.64 -26.50
CA ASP A 225 33.15 8.83 -27.30
C ASP A 225 33.51 8.90 -28.83
N GLN A 226 33.85 10.09 -29.31
CA GLN A 226 34.29 10.26 -30.70
C GLN A 226 35.66 9.61 -31.02
N THR A 227 36.49 9.40 -30.03
CA THR A 227 37.81 8.75 -30.15
C THR A 227 37.76 7.25 -29.85
N GLY A 228 36.59 6.68 -29.56
CA GLY A 228 36.42 5.27 -29.24
C GLY A 228 36.89 4.89 -27.82
N ASN A 229 37.11 5.88 -26.97
CA ASN A 229 37.53 5.71 -25.59
C ASN A 229 36.29 5.91 -24.70
N GLU A 230 35.55 4.85 -24.37
CA GLU A 230 34.38 4.97 -23.51
C GLU A 230 34.79 5.37 -22.07
N PRO A 231 34.32 6.53 -21.56
CA PRO A 231 34.64 6.95 -20.20
C PRO A 231 34.03 5.99 -19.16
N THR A 232 34.77 5.80 -18.08
CA THR A 232 34.28 4.97 -16.98
C THR A 232 33.11 5.63 -16.25
N VAL A 233 32.30 4.83 -15.54
CA VAL A 233 31.17 5.35 -14.74
C VAL A 233 31.68 6.24 -13.61
N GLU A 234 32.83 5.91 -13.04
CA GLU A 234 33.51 6.72 -12.02
C GLU A 234 33.88 8.12 -12.52
N GLU A 235 34.36 8.24 -13.76
CA GLU A 235 34.74 9.50 -14.36
C GLU A 235 33.55 10.40 -14.70
N THR A 236 32.39 9.82 -14.99
CA THR A 236 31.16 10.53 -15.36
C THR A 236 30.21 10.79 -14.20
N THR A 237 30.43 10.11 -13.03
CA THR A 237 29.58 10.26 -11.87
C THR A 237 30.08 11.38 -10.95
N PRO A 238 29.19 12.28 -10.45
CA PRO A 238 29.55 13.27 -9.46
C PRO A 238 30.16 12.64 -8.19
N GLY A 239 31.22 13.27 -7.66
CA GLY A 239 31.98 12.70 -6.54
C GLY A 239 31.19 12.54 -5.24
N ASP A 240 30.20 13.40 -4.99
CA ASP A 240 29.28 13.26 -3.88
C ASP A 240 28.45 11.98 -3.98
N ARG A 241 28.00 11.59 -5.19
CA ARG A 241 27.29 10.32 -5.42
C ARG A 241 28.18 9.12 -5.17
N MET A 242 29.45 9.18 -5.59
CA MET A 242 30.43 8.14 -5.31
C MET A 242 30.67 7.99 -3.79
N ALA A 243 30.81 9.11 -3.09
CA ALA A 243 31.02 9.11 -1.64
C ALA A 243 29.80 8.56 -0.88
N ILE A 244 28.58 8.88 -1.33
CA ILE A 244 27.32 8.30 -0.78
C ILE A 244 27.29 6.79 -1.04
N ALA A 245 27.56 6.34 -2.28
CA ALA A 245 27.55 4.92 -2.61
C ALA A 245 28.56 4.12 -1.79
N GLU A 246 29.79 4.62 -1.63
CA GLU A 246 30.83 4.00 -0.81
C GLU A 246 30.42 3.93 0.65
N HIS A 247 29.78 4.98 1.18
CA HIS A 247 29.26 4.98 2.53
C HIS A 247 28.15 3.93 2.74
N LEU A 248 27.16 3.90 1.81
CA LEU A 248 26.07 2.91 1.85
C LEU A 248 26.63 1.48 1.75
N TYR A 249 27.58 1.24 0.86
CA TYR A 249 28.20 -0.08 0.70
C TYR A 249 28.81 -0.58 2.01
N ARG A 250 29.61 0.25 2.68
CA ARG A 250 30.29 -0.13 3.94
C ARG A 250 29.33 -0.44 5.09
N HIS A 251 28.17 0.23 5.14
CA HIS A 251 27.27 0.14 6.28
C HIS A 251 26.10 -0.85 6.07
N LEU A 252 25.69 -1.08 4.82
CA LEU A 252 24.51 -1.88 4.51
C LEU A 252 24.83 -3.31 4.12
N ARG A 253 26.04 -3.60 3.71
CA ARG A 253 26.44 -4.93 3.27
C ARG A 253 26.26 -5.98 4.35
N GLY A 254 25.87 -7.20 3.95
CA GLY A 254 25.73 -8.37 4.83
C GLY A 254 24.43 -8.38 5.64
N ARG A 255 23.48 -7.48 5.35
CA ARG A 255 22.19 -7.39 6.02
C ARG A 255 21.08 -7.03 5.03
N ASP A 256 19.83 -7.29 5.42
CA ASP A 256 18.67 -6.85 4.66
C ASP A 256 18.38 -5.37 4.95
N ASN A 257 18.38 -4.54 3.93
CA ASN A 257 18.14 -3.11 4.09
C ASN A 257 17.26 -2.53 2.98
N LEU A 258 16.76 -1.32 3.21
CA LEU A 258 16.11 -0.50 2.19
C LEU A 258 16.85 0.83 2.04
N VAL A 259 17.10 1.23 0.80
CA VAL A 259 17.65 2.54 0.46
C VAL A 259 16.61 3.29 -0.36
N PHE A 260 16.03 4.34 0.20
CA PHE A 260 15.03 5.14 -0.50
C PHE A 260 15.69 6.31 -1.22
N ALA A 261 15.35 6.47 -2.50
CA ALA A 261 15.69 7.64 -3.31
C ALA A 261 14.43 8.25 -3.91
N ASN A 262 14.48 9.56 -4.21
CA ASN A 262 13.29 10.29 -4.67
C ASN A 262 13.04 10.15 -6.18
N ARG A 263 14.05 9.77 -6.97
CA ARG A 263 13.98 9.63 -8.43
C ARG A 263 14.36 8.22 -8.85
N ARG A 264 13.74 7.74 -9.92
CA ARG A 264 14.08 6.44 -10.54
C ARG A 264 15.54 6.39 -11.03
N SER A 265 15.99 7.47 -11.66
CA SER A 265 17.38 7.60 -12.10
C SER A 265 18.38 7.47 -10.94
N ASP A 266 18.05 8.03 -9.76
CA ASP A 266 18.93 7.89 -8.60
C ASP A 266 18.93 6.44 -8.10
N VAL A 267 17.78 5.76 -8.12
CA VAL A 267 17.69 4.32 -7.78
C VAL A 267 18.59 3.49 -8.67
N GLU A 268 18.51 3.69 -9.99
CA GLU A 268 19.33 2.97 -10.96
C GLU A 268 20.81 3.28 -10.79
N THR A 269 21.16 4.56 -10.66
CA THR A 269 22.56 5.00 -10.45
C THR A 269 23.16 4.38 -9.18
N TYR A 270 22.49 4.48 -8.05
CA TYR A 270 23.05 3.95 -6.81
C TYR A 270 23.07 2.41 -6.78
N ALA A 271 22.08 1.73 -7.37
CA ALA A 271 22.11 0.28 -7.50
C ALA A 271 23.30 -0.18 -8.37
N ASP A 272 23.56 0.50 -9.50
CA ASP A 272 24.70 0.19 -10.36
C ASP A 272 26.04 0.46 -9.67
N LEU A 273 26.22 1.61 -9.01
CA LEU A 273 27.43 1.92 -8.25
C LEU A 273 27.73 0.88 -7.16
N LEU A 274 26.72 0.47 -6.42
CA LEU A 274 26.84 -0.53 -5.37
C LEU A 274 27.14 -1.93 -5.92
N ALA A 275 26.53 -2.30 -7.06
CA ALA A 275 26.80 -3.56 -7.74
C ALA A 275 28.26 -3.59 -8.28
N ARG A 276 28.72 -2.53 -8.96
CA ARG A 276 30.10 -2.40 -9.41
C ARG A 276 31.11 -2.46 -8.26
N ARG A 277 30.77 -1.88 -7.12
CA ARG A 277 31.60 -1.96 -5.93
C ARG A 277 31.70 -3.41 -5.41
N SER A 278 30.61 -4.17 -5.44
CA SER A 278 30.61 -5.60 -5.13
C SER A 278 31.51 -6.39 -6.10
N ASP A 279 31.41 -6.12 -7.40
CA ASP A 279 32.20 -6.75 -8.44
C ASP A 279 33.70 -6.46 -8.25
N SER A 280 34.07 -5.21 -7.93
CA SER A 280 35.46 -4.80 -7.68
C SER A 280 36.09 -5.53 -6.49
N GLU A 281 35.27 -5.85 -5.48
CA GLU A 281 35.67 -6.67 -4.32
C GLU A 281 35.53 -8.17 -4.55
N ARG A 282 35.06 -8.58 -5.75
CA ARG A 282 34.83 -10.00 -6.12
C ARG A 282 33.90 -10.74 -5.14
N VAL A 283 32.83 -10.08 -4.76
CA VAL A 283 31.82 -10.62 -3.85
C VAL A 283 30.44 -10.59 -4.50
N PRO A 284 29.49 -11.45 -4.08
CA PRO A 284 28.15 -11.46 -4.61
C PRO A 284 27.46 -10.09 -4.46
N ASN A 285 26.73 -9.68 -5.49
CA ASN A 285 25.91 -8.48 -5.42
C ASN A 285 24.71 -8.69 -4.49
N GLU A 286 24.52 -7.76 -3.56
CA GLU A 286 23.41 -7.73 -2.60
C GLU A 286 22.45 -6.56 -2.86
N PHE A 287 22.72 -5.72 -3.89
CA PHE A 287 22.03 -4.45 -4.12
C PHE A 287 21.19 -4.50 -5.39
N TRP A 288 19.91 -4.23 -5.28
CA TRP A 288 18.94 -4.40 -6.36
C TRP A 288 18.06 -3.17 -6.52
N PRO A 289 17.83 -2.67 -7.75
CA PRO A 289 16.91 -1.56 -7.98
C PRO A 289 15.44 -2.02 -7.84
N HIS A 290 14.57 -1.15 -7.29
CA HIS A 290 13.15 -1.40 -7.20
C HIS A 290 12.33 -0.12 -7.40
N HIS A 291 11.66 0.01 -8.56
CA HIS A 291 10.79 1.14 -8.88
C HIS A 291 9.69 0.75 -9.88
N GLY A 292 8.66 1.59 -10.02
CA GLY A 292 7.46 1.28 -10.79
C GLY A 292 7.64 1.11 -12.30
N SER A 293 8.80 1.50 -12.89
CA SER A 293 9.09 1.31 -14.32
C SER A 293 9.75 -0.03 -14.64
N LEU A 294 10.21 -0.76 -13.63
CA LEU A 294 10.72 -2.13 -13.82
C LEU A 294 9.58 -3.07 -14.19
N SER A 295 9.89 -4.14 -14.92
CA SER A 295 8.94 -5.20 -15.21
C SER A 295 8.39 -5.81 -13.90
N LYS A 296 7.22 -6.42 -14.00
CA LYS A 296 6.61 -7.09 -12.84
C LYS A 296 7.52 -8.18 -12.28
N ASP A 297 8.09 -9.00 -13.15
CA ASP A 297 8.96 -10.11 -12.77
C ASP A 297 10.23 -9.66 -12.04
N MET A 298 10.85 -8.57 -12.49
CA MET A 298 12.02 -8.00 -11.80
C MET A 298 11.66 -7.51 -10.39
N ARG A 299 10.53 -6.85 -10.23
CA ARG A 299 10.07 -6.38 -8.91
C ARG A 299 9.79 -7.54 -7.97
N GLU A 300 9.03 -8.55 -8.44
CA GLU A 300 8.71 -9.75 -7.66
C GLU A 300 9.97 -10.53 -7.27
N THR A 301 11.00 -10.57 -8.13
CA THR A 301 12.29 -11.18 -7.81
C THR A 301 12.98 -10.47 -6.64
N VAL A 302 13.05 -9.15 -6.64
CA VAL A 302 13.65 -8.37 -5.54
C VAL A 302 12.85 -8.53 -4.24
N GLU A 303 11.53 -8.51 -4.34
CA GLU A 303 10.64 -8.72 -3.20
C GLU A 303 10.82 -10.13 -2.60
N ALA A 304 10.97 -11.16 -3.45
CA ALA A 304 11.24 -12.52 -3.01
C ALA A 304 12.61 -12.65 -2.32
N GLN A 305 13.65 -11.99 -2.84
CA GLN A 305 14.98 -11.97 -2.21
C GLN A 305 14.96 -11.32 -0.82
N LEU A 306 14.23 -10.22 -0.64
CA LEU A 306 14.05 -9.58 0.67
C LEU A 306 13.27 -10.48 1.65
N LYS A 307 12.41 -11.37 1.17
CA LYS A 307 11.67 -12.34 1.99
C LYS A 307 12.51 -13.56 2.37
N ASP A 308 13.38 -14.02 1.48
CA ASP A 308 14.13 -15.30 1.61
C ASP A 308 15.13 -15.29 2.75
N ARG A 309 15.66 -14.21 3.22
CA ARG A 309 16.58 -14.10 4.37
C ARG A 309 17.75 -15.11 4.43
N THR A 310 17.89 -15.98 3.45
CA THR A 310 19.03 -16.92 3.36
C THR A 310 20.28 -16.20 2.89
N ARG A 311 20.09 -15.09 2.18
CA ARG A 311 21.17 -14.22 1.70
C ARG A 311 20.80 -12.77 1.97
N PRO A 312 21.75 -11.93 2.37
CA PRO A 312 21.49 -10.51 2.58
C PRO A 312 21.06 -9.85 1.27
N ALA A 313 20.04 -8.99 1.34
CA ALA A 313 19.53 -8.26 0.20
C ALA A 313 19.22 -6.80 0.58
N THR A 314 19.67 -5.86 -0.22
CA THR A 314 19.38 -4.43 -0.08
C THR A 314 18.66 -3.94 -1.32
N ALA A 315 17.42 -3.47 -1.17
CA ALA A 315 16.71 -2.82 -2.26
C ALA A 315 16.94 -1.33 -2.26
N VAL A 316 17.45 -0.79 -3.37
CA VAL A 316 17.48 0.63 -3.65
C VAL A 316 16.18 0.97 -4.36
N CYS A 317 15.30 1.78 -3.74
CA CYS A 317 13.92 1.90 -4.19
C CYS A 317 13.37 3.33 -4.15
N THR A 318 12.30 3.55 -4.89
CA THR A 318 11.44 4.73 -4.73
C THR A 318 10.38 4.45 -3.64
N SER A 319 9.29 5.19 -3.60
CA SER A 319 8.17 4.94 -2.67
C SER A 319 7.47 3.57 -2.86
N THR A 320 7.89 2.75 -3.82
CA THR A 320 7.26 1.45 -4.10
C THR A 320 7.33 0.46 -2.93
N LEU A 321 8.38 0.51 -2.12
CA LEU A 321 8.53 -0.32 -0.91
C LEU A 321 8.24 0.44 0.39
N GLU A 322 7.78 1.68 0.29
CA GLU A 322 7.37 2.49 1.44
C GLU A 322 6.08 1.98 2.07
N MET A 323 5.11 1.60 1.23
CA MET A 323 3.78 1.18 1.66
C MET A 323 3.64 -0.35 1.61
N GLY A 324 3.02 -0.90 2.64
CA GLY A 324 2.23 -2.14 2.81
C GLY A 324 2.69 -3.46 2.18
N ILE A 325 3.68 -3.50 1.31
CA ILE A 325 4.18 -4.77 0.76
C ILE A 325 4.88 -5.53 1.89
N ASP A 326 4.47 -6.77 2.10
CA ASP A 326 5.11 -7.64 3.08
C ASP A 326 6.45 -8.17 2.56
N ILE A 327 7.49 -7.38 2.74
CA ILE A 327 8.89 -7.74 2.48
C ILE A 327 9.61 -8.21 3.77
N GLY A 328 8.84 -8.35 4.86
CA GLY A 328 9.40 -8.61 6.17
C GLY A 328 10.04 -7.36 6.82
N THR A 329 10.86 -7.59 7.84
CA THR A 329 11.59 -6.54 8.55
C THR A 329 13.01 -6.43 8.04
N VAL A 330 13.49 -5.22 7.81
CA VAL A 330 14.88 -4.95 7.45
C VAL A 330 15.70 -4.47 8.65
N ALA A 331 17.00 -4.63 8.59
CA ALA A 331 17.92 -4.21 9.65
C ALA A 331 17.97 -2.68 9.75
N SER A 332 18.07 -1.99 8.61
CA SER A 332 18.11 -0.54 8.56
C SER A 332 17.45 0.02 7.32
N VAL A 333 17.15 1.31 7.38
CA VAL A 333 16.64 2.08 6.26
C VAL A 333 17.58 3.25 6.01
N ALA A 334 17.97 3.47 4.77
CA ALA A 334 18.69 4.68 4.37
C ALA A 334 17.80 5.56 3.48
N GLN A 335 17.97 6.87 3.59
CA GLN A 335 17.25 7.85 2.79
C GLN A 335 18.26 8.75 2.06
N ILE A 336 18.21 8.78 0.74
CA ILE A 336 19.02 9.68 -0.09
C ILE A 336 18.19 10.92 -0.45
N GLY A 337 18.66 12.07 -0.04
CA GLY A 337 17.94 13.35 -0.14
C GLY A 337 16.76 13.46 0.85
N PRO A 338 16.05 14.61 0.87
CA PRO A 338 14.96 14.82 1.81
C PRO A 338 13.77 13.92 1.49
N PRO A 339 13.11 13.29 2.49
CA PRO A 339 11.89 12.54 2.26
C PRO A 339 10.76 13.48 1.82
N PRO A 340 9.77 13.00 1.02
CA PRO A 340 8.68 13.83 0.52
C PRO A 340 7.82 14.45 1.63
N SER A 341 7.69 13.78 2.75
CA SER A 341 6.94 14.23 3.92
C SER A 341 7.40 13.52 5.20
N VAL A 342 7.03 14.07 6.36
CA VAL A 342 7.25 13.42 7.66
C VAL A 342 6.51 12.08 7.75
N ALA A 343 5.32 12.00 7.15
CA ALA A 343 4.55 10.75 7.11
C ALA A 343 5.31 9.66 6.33
N SER A 344 5.87 10.01 5.17
CA SER A 344 6.72 9.13 4.36
C SER A 344 7.95 8.66 5.15
N LEU A 345 8.65 9.57 5.83
CA LEU A 345 9.79 9.21 6.66
C LEU A 345 9.41 8.20 7.77
N ARG A 346 8.30 8.44 8.46
CA ARG A 346 7.80 7.52 9.51
C ARG A 346 7.43 6.14 8.95
N GLN A 347 6.87 6.08 7.74
CA GLN A 347 6.55 4.82 7.08
C GLN A 347 7.81 4.02 6.72
N ARG A 348 8.83 4.73 6.15
CA ARG A 348 10.14 4.14 5.85
C ARG A 348 10.81 3.60 7.11
N LEU A 349 10.83 4.38 8.17
CA LEU A 349 11.32 3.96 9.50
C LEU A 349 10.58 2.73 10.03
N GLY A 350 9.26 2.66 9.83
CA GLY A 350 8.45 1.51 10.22
C GLY A 350 8.80 0.20 9.51
N ARG A 351 9.72 0.21 8.52
CA ARG A 351 10.26 -0.98 7.86
C ARG A 351 11.43 -1.60 8.61
N SER A 352 12.14 -0.83 9.45
CA SER A 352 13.25 -1.30 10.29
C SER A 352 12.82 -1.51 11.75
N GLY A 353 13.63 -2.22 12.52
CA GLY A 353 13.52 -2.28 13.99
C GLY A 353 12.37 -3.10 14.58
N ARG A 354 11.80 -4.04 13.85
CA ARG A 354 10.69 -4.87 14.38
C ARG A 354 11.15 -5.98 15.34
N ARG A 355 12.43 -6.32 15.36
CA ARG A 355 12.97 -7.40 16.23
C ARG A 355 13.61 -6.90 17.53
N ASP A 356 14.23 -5.72 17.52
CA ASP A 356 15.06 -5.23 18.61
C ASP A 356 14.53 -3.92 19.25
N ASP A 357 13.24 -3.63 19.11
CA ASP A 357 12.56 -2.41 19.59
C ASP A 357 13.20 -1.06 19.18
N SER A 358 14.21 -1.07 18.31
CA SER A 358 14.84 0.14 17.77
C SER A 358 14.67 0.22 16.24
N ALA A 359 14.32 1.40 15.74
CA ALA A 359 14.33 1.69 14.30
C ALA A 359 15.64 2.39 13.92
N VAL A 360 16.29 1.96 12.84
CA VAL A 360 17.58 2.52 12.37
C VAL A 360 17.37 3.22 11.03
N LEU A 361 17.79 4.47 10.96
CA LEU A 361 17.77 5.31 9.76
C LEU A 361 19.16 5.91 9.51
#